data_22daf2ef72bcade1526d1cc474508ed7
#
_entry.id   22daf2ef72bcade1526d1cc474508ed7
#
_cell.length_a   1.000
_cell.length_b   1.000
_cell.length_c   1.000
_cell.angle_alpha   90.00
_cell.angle_beta   90.00
_cell.angle_gamma   90.00
#
_symmetry.space_group_name_H-M   'P 1'
#
loop_
_entity.id
_entity.type
_entity.pdbx_description
1 polymer ?
#
loop_
_entity_poly.entity_id
_entity_poly.type
_entity_poly.pdbx_seq_one_letter_code
_entity_poly.pdbx_strand_id
1 'polypeptide(L)'
;MDEIVGFYDELATTYESDRFENSYGKFIDEQERKILKRLLLNSEERVVDMPCGSGRFLNFAQVGIDGSKEMVRLSSVKFPDKTIFQADAEKTGLEDHSIDTIISFHFFMHLDEEKVTRILQECERILKPNGRIIFDIPSAKRRKLIQYKRTNWHGGFSLTNKEVSNLNPHFEIRRSFGILFVPIH
;
A
#
# COMPACT_ATOMS: atom_id res chain seq x y z
N MET A 1 -9.45 -6.80 -11.42
CA MET A 1 -9.62 -6.69 -9.95
C MET A 1 -10.05 -8.00 -9.34
N ASP A 2 -10.97 -8.72 -9.92
CA ASP A 2 -11.63 -9.90 -9.33
C ASP A 2 -10.67 -11.03 -8.90
N GLU A 3 -9.63 -11.35 -9.70
CA GLU A 3 -8.66 -12.40 -9.35
C GLU A 3 -7.83 -12.04 -8.12
N ILE A 4 -7.36 -10.79 -8.01
CA ILE A 4 -6.57 -10.30 -6.87
C ILE A 4 -7.44 -10.26 -5.62
N VAL A 5 -8.65 -9.71 -5.72
CA VAL A 5 -9.61 -9.61 -4.60
C VAL A 5 -10.00 -11.02 -4.12
N GLY A 6 -10.35 -11.93 -5.04
CA GLY A 6 -10.69 -13.31 -4.70
C GLY A 6 -9.55 -14.04 -3.97
N PHE A 7 -8.32 -13.87 -4.45
CA PHE A 7 -7.14 -14.43 -3.77
C PHE A 7 -6.99 -13.93 -2.33
N TYR A 8 -7.19 -12.63 -2.08
CA TYR A 8 -7.09 -12.06 -0.74
C TYR A 8 -8.30 -12.37 0.14
N ASP A 9 -9.50 -12.59 -0.42
CA ASP A 9 -10.65 -13.10 0.32
C ASP A 9 -10.37 -14.51 0.88
N GLU A 10 -9.78 -15.40 0.08
CA GLU A 10 -9.42 -16.76 0.51
C GLU A 10 -8.28 -16.75 1.56
N LEU A 11 -7.31 -15.87 1.40
CA LEU A 11 -6.13 -15.80 2.26
C LEU A 11 -6.37 -15.04 3.58
N ALA A 12 -7.46 -14.29 3.70
CA ALA A 12 -7.68 -13.28 4.73
C ALA A 12 -7.42 -13.80 6.16
N THR A 13 -7.86 -15.02 6.48
CA THR A 13 -7.75 -15.60 7.84
C THR A 13 -6.32 -15.96 8.26
N THR A 14 -5.43 -16.27 7.31
CA THR A 14 -4.04 -16.68 7.58
C THR A 14 -3.03 -15.62 7.14
N TYR A 15 -3.47 -14.55 6.50
CA TYR A 15 -2.60 -13.55 5.87
C TYR A 15 -1.56 -12.95 6.83
N GLU A 16 -1.99 -12.53 8.02
CA GLU A 16 -1.07 -11.91 8.98
C GLU A 16 -0.04 -12.92 9.52
N SER A 17 -0.49 -14.13 9.90
CA SER A 17 0.39 -15.17 10.43
C SER A 17 1.43 -15.62 9.39
N ASP A 18 0.99 -15.86 8.17
CA ASP A 18 1.88 -16.35 7.10
C ASP A 18 2.92 -15.31 6.67
N ARG A 19 2.53 -14.02 6.67
CA ARG A 19 3.36 -12.94 6.13
C ARG A 19 4.22 -12.24 7.18
N PHE A 20 3.70 -12.02 8.40
CA PHE A 20 4.31 -11.11 9.36
C PHE A 20 4.69 -11.74 10.72
N GLU A 21 4.38 -13.01 10.98
CA GLU A 21 4.79 -13.66 12.22
C GLU A 21 6.18 -14.30 12.16
N ASN A 22 6.70 -14.58 10.95
CA ASN A 22 8.08 -15.04 10.77
C ASN A 22 9.10 -13.90 10.97
N SER A 23 10.37 -14.23 11.17
CA SER A 23 11.43 -13.24 11.47
C SER A 23 11.61 -12.19 10.37
N TYR A 24 11.49 -12.58 9.12
CA TYR A 24 11.59 -11.66 7.98
C TYR A 24 10.40 -10.70 7.92
N GLY A 25 9.19 -11.22 8.06
CA GLY A 25 7.97 -10.41 8.05
C GLY A 25 7.94 -9.41 9.20
N LYS A 26 8.34 -9.83 10.42
CA LYS A 26 8.49 -8.94 11.58
C LYS A 26 9.50 -7.82 11.32
N PHE A 27 10.63 -8.14 10.72
CA PHE A 27 11.63 -7.13 10.34
C PHE A 27 11.06 -6.10 9.37
N ILE A 28 10.38 -6.55 8.31
CA ILE A 28 9.76 -5.65 7.31
C ILE A 28 8.71 -4.76 7.98
N ASP A 29 7.79 -5.34 8.75
CA ASP A 29 6.75 -4.60 9.47
C ASP A 29 7.34 -3.51 10.38
N GLU A 30 8.40 -3.84 11.12
CA GLU A 30 9.10 -2.89 11.98
C GLU A 30 9.72 -1.72 11.19
N GLN A 31 10.36 -2.00 10.05
CA GLN A 31 10.95 -0.94 9.22
C GLN A 31 9.88 -0.02 8.63
N GLU A 32 8.80 -0.58 8.11
CA GLU A 32 7.68 0.18 7.54
C GLU A 32 7.02 1.06 8.62
N ARG A 33 6.76 0.53 9.80
CA ARG A 33 6.24 1.32 10.94
C ARG A 33 7.20 2.43 11.38
N LYS A 34 8.52 2.20 11.37
CA LYS A 34 9.50 3.25 11.64
C LYS A 34 9.45 4.38 10.62
N ILE A 35 9.28 4.03 9.34
CA ILE A 35 9.13 5.02 8.26
C ILE A 35 7.83 5.81 8.46
N LEU A 36 6.70 5.14 8.68
CA LEU A 36 5.41 5.81 8.92
C LEU A 36 5.46 6.74 10.13
N LYS A 37 6.03 6.31 11.26
CA LYS A 37 6.23 7.16 12.44
C LYS A 37 7.06 8.42 12.17
N ARG A 38 8.02 8.36 11.23
CA ARG A 38 8.84 9.54 10.84
C ARG A 38 8.13 10.47 9.87
N LEU A 39 7.20 9.95 9.09
CA LEU A 39 6.50 10.71 8.06
C LEU A 39 5.17 11.28 8.56
N LEU A 40 4.49 10.59 9.46
CA LEU A 40 3.19 10.96 10.02
C LEU A 40 3.40 11.60 11.41
N LEU A 41 3.89 12.83 11.43
CA LEU A 41 4.20 13.56 12.68
C LEU A 41 3.03 14.42 13.17
N ASN A 42 2.11 14.78 12.28
CA ASN A 42 0.96 15.59 12.61
C ASN A 42 -0.25 14.69 12.90
N SER A 43 -0.76 14.72 14.13
CA SER A 43 -1.93 13.93 14.56
C SER A 43 -3.26 14.42 13.97
N GLU A 44 -3.30 15.63 13.39
CA GLU A 44 -4.50 16.21 12.79
C GLU A 44 -4.68 15.82 11.31
N GLU A 45 -3.67 15.17 10.70
CA GLU A 45 -3.78 14.69 9.33
C GLU A 45 -4.88 13.63 9.19
N ARG A 46 -5.74 13.80 8.20
CA ARG A 46 -6.68 12.75 7.77
C ARG A 46 -5.96 11.76 6.88
N VAL A 47 -5.68 10.60 7.44
CA VAL A 47 -4.92 9.52 6.79
C VAL A 47 -5.85 8.40 6.36
N VAL A 48 -5.66 7.92 5.12
CA VAL A 48 -6.31 6.72 4.57
C VAL A 48 -5.28 5.63 4.37
N ASP A 49 -5.59 4.40 4.77
CA ASP A 49 -4.85 3.18 4.44
C ASP A 49 -5.59 2.45 3.30
N MET A 50 -4.93 2.30 2.14
CA MET A 50 -5.55 1.76 0.92
C MET A 50 -4.53 1.00 0.04
N PRO A 51 -4.68 -0.32 -0.09
CA PRO A 51 -5.60 -1.21 0.61
C PRO A 51 -5.18 -1.45 2.05
N CYS A 52 -6.15 -1.46 2.96
CA CYS A 52 -5.85 -1.61 4.39
C CYS A 52 -5.62 -3.07 4.81
N GLY A 53 -6.02 -4.03 3.99
CA GLY A 53 -5.98 -5.46 4.33
C GLY A 53 -6.66 -5.75 5.67
N SER A 54 -6.06 -6.60 6.46
CA SER A 54 -6.48 -6.94 7.83
C SER A 54 -6.25 -5.82 8.86
N GLY A 55 -5.86 -4.62 8.42
CA GLY A 55 -5.71 -3.43 9.26
C GLY A 55 -4.32 -3.21 9.83
N ARG A 56 -3.28 -3.71 9.19
CA ARG A 56 -1.90 -3.64 9.69
C ARG A 56 -1.42 -2.23 10.01
N PHE A 57 -1.83 -1.23 9.23
CA PHE A 57 -1.45 0.17 9.40
C PHE A 57 -2.58 1.09 9.89
N LEU A 58 -3.76 0.56 10.24
CA LEU A 58 -4.88 1.36 10.75
C LEU A 58 -4.60 2.09 12.07
N ASN A 59 -3.54 1.73 12.79
CA ASN A 59 -3.05 2.54 13.91
C ASN A 59 -2.52 3.92 13.45
N PHE A 60 -2.21 4.10 12.18
CA PHE A 60 -1.74 5.35 11.58
C PHE A 60 -2.82 6.07 10.76
N ALA A 61 -3.98 5.45 10.54
CA ALA A 61 -5.04 5.98 9.69
C ALA A 61 -6.39 6.04 10.42
N GLN A 62 -7.26 6.94 10.01
CA GLN A 62 -8.63 7.05 10.47
C GLN A 62 -9.59 6.28 9.57
N VAL A 63 -9.21 6.10 8.31
CA VAL A 63 -10.02 5.44 7.29
C VAL A 63 -9.24 4.29 6.68
N GLY A 64 -9.89 3.14 6.52
CA GLY A 64 -9.39 1.96 5.82
C GLY A 64 -10.27 1.64 4.61
N ILE A 65 -9.64 1.36 3.47
CA ILE A 65 -10.32 0.93 2.25
C ILE A 65 -9.67 -0.36 1.75
N ASP A 66 -10.47 -1.35 1.42
CA ASP A 66 -9.99 -2.57 0.77
C ASP A 66 -11.01 -3.11 -0.24
N GLY A 67 -10.54 -3.74 -1.30
CA GLY A 67 -11.39 -4.40 -2.28
C GLY A 67 -11.96 -5.73 -1.78
N SER A 68 -11.26 -6.41 -0.87
CA SER A 68 -11.65 -7.68 -0.29
C SER A 68 -12.66 -7.49 0.84
N LYS A 69 -13.81 -8.15 0.71
CA LYS A 69 -14.87 -8.14 1.73
C LYS A 69 -14.37 -8.77 3.05
N GLU A 70 -13.61 -9.83 2.97
CA GLU A 70 -13.11 -10.53 4.15
C GLU A 70 -12.03 -9.72 4.87
N MET A 71 -11.14 -9.03 4.14
CA MET A 71 -10.20 -8.09 4.74
C MET A 71 -10.91 -6.95 5.48
N VAL A 72 -11.92 -6.35 4.85
CA VAL A 72 -12.77 -5.32 5.49
C VAL A 72 -13.43 -5.85 6.75
N ARG A 73 -14.00 -7.06 6.72
CA ARG A 73 -14.61 -7.68 7.89
C ARG A 73 -13.62 -7.86 9.04
N LEU A 74 -12.43 -8.40 8.75
CA LEU A 74 -11.40 -8.65 9.76
C LEU A 74 -10.87 -7.34 10.35
N SER A 75 -10.56 -6.38 9.51
CA SER A 75 -10.06 -5.07 9.97
C SER A 75 -11.11 -4.30 10.78
N SER A 76 -12.40 -4.38 10.41
CA SER A 76 -13.49 -3.74 11.16
C SER A 76 -13.69 -4.35 12.55
N VAL A 77 -13.52 -5.66 12.70
CA VAL A 77 -13.55 -6.31 14.01
C VAL A 77 -12.37 -5.88 14.89
N LYS A 78 -11.18 -5.76 14.28
CA LYS A 78 -9.94 -5.39 14.97
C LYS A 78 -9.89 -3.89 15.34
N PHE A 79 -10.53 -3.02 14.56
CA PHE A 79 -10.54 -1.57 14.71
C PHE A 79 -11.97 -0.99 14.65
N PRO A 80 -12.81 -1.27 15.66
CA PRO A 80 -14.23 -0.87 15.63
C PRO A 80 -14.45 0.64 15.72
N ASP A 81 -13.43 1.40 16.09
CA ASP A 81 -13.43 2.86 16.17
C ASP A 81 -13.03 3.55 14.84
N LYS A 82 -12.63 2.78 13.82
CA LYS A 82 -12.22 3.31 12.52
C LYS A 82 -13.34 3.22 11.48
N THR A 83 -13.28 4.11 10.51
CA THR A 83 -14.15 4.03 9.32
C THR A 83 -13.52 3.08 8.30
N ILE A 84 -14.06 1.88 8.15
CA ILE A 84 -13.53 0.88 7.24
C ILE A 84 -14.64 0.42 6.31
N PHE A 85 -14.38 0.42 5.00
CA PHE A 85 -15.37 0.01 4.02
C PHE A 85 -14.76 -0.61 2.76
N GLN A 86 -15.58 -1.39 2.07
CA GLN A 86 -15.19 -2.03 0.83
C GLN A 86 -15.32 -1.05 -0.33
N ALA A 87 -14.22 -0.83 -1.06
CA ALA A 87 -14.22 -0.10 -2.32
C ALA A 87 -13.04 -0.50 -3.20
N ASP A 88 -13.17 -0.19 -4.49
CA ASP A 88 -12.09 -0.31 -5.46
C ASP A 88 -11.12 0.88 -5.30
N ALA A 89 -9.81 0.61 -5.30
CA ALA A 89 -8.79 1.64 -5.23
C ALA A 89 -8.80 2.60 -6.44
N GLU A 90 -9.37 2.19 -7.56
CA GLU A 90 -9.59 3.04 -8.74
C GLU A 90 -10.83 3.95 -8.57
N LYS A 91 -11.70 3.68 -7.58
CA LYS A 91 -12.93 4.44 -7.29
C LYS A 91 -13.33 4.29 -5.83
N THR A 92 -12.68 5.04 -4.97
CA THR A 92 -12.82 4.91 -3.51
C THR A 92 -14.16 5.38 -2.96
N GLY A 93 -14.85 6.28 -3.65
CA GLY A 93 -16.06 6.93 -3.14
C GLY A 93 -15.80 8.04 -2.12
N LEU A 94 -14.53 8.36 -1.82
CA LEU A 94 -14.20 9.51 -0.98
C LEU A 94 -14.42 10.83 -1.74
N GLU A 95 -14.66 11.90 -1.00
CA GLU A 95 -14.82 13.25 -1.55
C GLU A 95 -13.50 13.78 -2.12
N ASP A 96 -13.59 14.66 -3.12
CA ASP A 96 -12.45 15.37 -3.69
C ASP A 96 -11.75 16.18 -2.60
N HIS A 97 -10.43 16.19 -2.66
CA HIS A 97 -9.59 17.01 -1.78
C HIS A 97 -9.90 16.88 -0.28
N SER A 98 -10.23 15.67 0.17
CA SER A 98 -10.63 15.39 1.55
C SER A 98 -9.55 14.76 2.42
N ILE A 99 -8.45 14.25 1.81
CA ILE A 99 -7.42 13.44 2.48
C ILE A 99 -6.09 14.18 2.48
N ASP A 100 -5.37 14.14 3.60
CA ASP A 100 -4.02 14.72 3.72
C ASP A 100 -2.93 13.72 3.32
N THR A 101 -3.09 12.45 3.72
CA THR A 101 -2.09 11.40 3.44
C THR A 101 -2.78 10.08 3.09
N ILE A 102 -2.27 9.41 2.06
CA ILE A 102 -2.62 8.03 1.70
C ILE A 102 -1.44 7.14 2.05
N ILE A 103 -1.69 6.03 2.73
CA ILE A 103 -0.76 4.92 2.95
C ILE A 103 -1.15 3.79 2.00
N SER A 104 -0.18 3.21 1.27
CA SER A 104 -0.44 2.11 0.35
C SER A 104 0.75 1.15 0.31
N PHE A 105 0.74 0.11 1.13
CA PHE A 105 1.83 -0.86 1.23
C PHE A 105 1.44 -2.23 0.67
N HIS A 106 2.41 -2.91 0.05
CA HIS A 106 2.29 -4.26 -0.52
C HIS A 106 1.18 -4.38 -1.58
N PHE A 107 0.89 -3.32 -2.29
CA PHE A 107 -0.21 -3.25 -3.25
C PHE A 107 0.25 -3.11 -4.69
N PHE A 108 0.93 -2.04 -5.05
CA PHE A 108 1.28 -1.73 -6.44
C PHE A 108 2.11 -2.83 -7.10
N MET A 109 2.85 -3.62 -6.33
CA MET A 109 3.62 -4.74 -6.85
C MET A 109 2.78 -5.84 -7.53
N HIS A 110 1.49 -5.89 -7.27
CA HIS A 110 0.56 -6.90 -7.81
C HIS A 110 -0.18 -6.42 -9.07
N LEU A 111 -0.05 -5.16 -9.43
CA LEU A 111 -0.79 -4.51 -10.49
C LEU A 111 0.06 -4.37 -11.77
N ASP A 112 -0.58 -4.06 -12.88
CA ASP A 112 0.05 -3.55 -14.09
C ASP A 112 0.15 -2.01 -14.04
N GLU A 113 0.92 -1.44 -14.96
CA GLU A 113 1.18 0.00 -15.03
C GLU A 113 -0.11 0.81 -15.27
N GLU A 114 -1.02 0.27 -16.07
CA GLU A 114 -2.29 0.93 -16.39
C GLU A 114 -3.18 1.07 -15.15
N LYS A 115 -3.31 0.01 -14.36
CA LYS A 115 -4.04 0.05 -13.09
C LYS A 115 -3.39 0.98 -12.08
N VAL A 116 -2.06 0.93 -11.94
CA VAL A 116 -1.34 1.85 -11.05
C VAL A 116 -1.61 3.30 -11.44
N THR A 117 -1.61 3.61 -12.74
CA THR A 117 -1.91 4.96 -13.24
C THR A 117 -3.32 5.40 -12.86
N ARG A 118 -4.34 4.54 -13.04
CA ARG A 118 -5.74 4.87 -12.66
C ARG A 118 -5.90 5.06 -11.15
N ILE A 119 -5.24 4.24 -10.35
CA ILE A 119 -5.24 4.38 -8.88
C ILE A 119 -4.57 5.69 -8.47
N LEU A 120 -3.45 6.06 -9.10
CA LEU A 120 -2.79 7.34 -8.81
C LEU A 120 -3.66 8.55 -9.21
N GLN A 121 -4.48 8.45 -10.27
CA GLN A 121 -5.47 9.46 -10.62
C GLN A 121 -6.55 9.59 -9.54
N GLU A 122 -7.05 8.48 -9.01
CA GLU A 122 -7.99 8.51 -7.89
C GLU A 122 -7.34 9.07 -6.61
N CYS A 123 -6.09 8.69 -6.33
CA CYS A 123 -5.33 9.28 -5.23
C CYS A 123 -5.19 10.80 -5.37
N GLU A 124 -4.88 11.29 -6.58
CA GLU A 124 -4.81 12.73 -6.88
C GLU A 124 -6.14 13.42 -6.63
N ARG A 125 -7.26 12.84 -7.05
CA ARG A 125 -8.60 13.39 -6.86
C ARG A 125 -8.94 13.58 -5.39
N ILE A 126 -8.68 12.58 -4.55
CA ILE A 126 -9.06 12.61 -3.13
C ILE A 126 -8.07 13.38 -2.25
N LEU A 127 -6.82 13.56 -2.69
CA LEU A 127 -5.81 14.30 -1.92
C LEU A 127 -6.09 15.80 -1.94
N LYS A 128 -5.94 16.43 -0.79
CA LYS A 128 -5.89 17.89 -0.67
C LYS A 128 -4.69 18.46 -1.44
N PRO A 129 -4.69 19.73 -1.80
CA PRO A 129 -3.49 20.43 -2.27
C PRO A 129 -2.31 20.19 -1.30
N ASN A 130 -1.16 19.78 -1.82
CA ASN A 130 0.01 19.35 -1.05
C ASN A 130 -0.16 18.07 -0.22
N GLY A 131 -1.23 17.33 -0.39
CA GLY A 131 -1.40 15.99 0.14
C GLY A 131 -0.34 15.03 -0.42
N ARG A 132 -0.16 13.87 0.21
CA ARG A 132 0.92 12.94 -0.15
C ARG A 132 0.47 11.49 -0.14
N ILE A 133 1.20 10.68 -0.92
CA ILE A 133 1.10 9.22 -0.90
C ILE A 133 2.39 8.65 -0.31
N ILE A 134 2.26 7.70 0.60
CA ILE A 134 3.35 6.89 1.14
C ILE A 134 3.10 5.47 0.68
N PHE A 135 3.94 4.95 -0.21
CA PHE A 135 3.78 3.61 -0.75
C PHE A 135 5.10 2.89 -0.92
N ASP A 136 5.05 1.57 -1.04
CA ASP A 136 6.18 0.74 -1.39
C ASP A 136 6.07 0.21 -2.82
N ILE A 137 7.22 -0.03 -3.42
CA ILE A 137 7.34 -0.73 -4.69
C ILE A 137 8.66 -1.48 -4.76
N PRO A 138 8.69 -2.72 -5.27
CA PRO A 138 9.93 -3.45 -5.45
C PRO A 138 10.88 -2.73 -6.40
N SER A 139 12.15 -2.61 -6.00
CA SER A 139 13.17 -1.96 -6.81
C SER A 139 13.53 -2.80 -8.04
N ALA A 140 13.32 -2.24 -9.24
CA ALA A 140 13.73 -2.87 -10.49
C ALA A 140 15.24 -3.13 -10.55
N LYS A 141 16.06 -2.22 -9.99
CA LYS A 141 17.52 -2.39 -9.90
C LYS A 141 17.89 -3.61 -9.03
N ARG A 142 17.24 -3.76 -7.87
CA ARG A 142 17.47 -4.92 -6.98
C ARG A 142 17.05 -6.22 -7.66
N ARG A 143 15.87 -6.25 -8.29
CA ARG A 143 15.39 -7.44 -9.01
C ARG A 143 16.33 -7.87 -10.13
N LYS A 144 16.88 -6.93 -10.87
CA LYS A 144 17.91 -7.21 -11.89
C LYS A 144 19.16 -7.82 -11.26
N LEU A 145 19.63 -7.29 -10.12
CA LEU A 145 20.80 -7.79 -9.42
C LEU A 145 20.66 -9.24 -8.96
N ILE A 146 19.51 -9.60 -8.38
CA ILE A 146 19.22 -10.95 -7.87
C ILE A 146 18.64 -11.89 -8.94
N GLN A 147 18.61 -11.45 -10.20
CA GLN A 147 18.05 -12.21 -11.33
C GLN A 147 16.63 -12.73 -11.05
N TYR A 148 15.81 -11.92 -10.39
CA TYR A 148 14.44 -12.30 -10.02
C TYR A 148 13.64 -12.77 -11.23
N LYS A 149 13.11 -14.00 -11.17
CA LYS A 149 12.23 -14.55 -12.18
C LYS A 149 10.78 -14.47 -11.69
N ARG A 150 9.94 -13.81 -12.48
CA ARG A 150 8.50 -13.76 -12.23
C ARG A 150 7.90 -15.15 -12.49
N THR A 151 7.16 -15.68 -11.54
CA THR A 151 6.46 -16.98 -11.66
C THR A 151 4.95 -16.84 -11.88
N ASN A 152 4.36 -15.72 -11.43
CA ASN A 152 2.91 -15.43 -11.53
C ASN A 152 2.67 -13.92 -11.49
N TRP A 153 1.41 -13.48 -11.39
CA TRP A 153 1.07 -12.06 -11.23
C TRP A 153 1.57 -11.46 -9.90
N HIS A 154 1.76 -12.31 -8.89
CA HIS A 154 2.13 -11.89 -7.54
C HIS A 154 3.50 -11.19 -7.53
N GLY A 155 3.50 -9.94 -7.12
CA GLY A 155 4.74 -9.16 -7.02
C GLY A 155 5.45 -8.92 -8.35
N GLY A 156 4.76 -8.99 -9.49
CA GLY A 156 5.36 -8.87 -10.82
C GLY A 156 5.87 -7.47 -11.16
N PHE A 157 5.24 -6.45 -10.64
CA PHE A 157 5.55 -5.06 -10.96
C PHE A 157 6.71 -4.53 -10.13
N SER A 158 7.65 -3.84 -10.75
CA SER A 158 8.80 -3.22 -10.09
C SER A 158 9.32 -2.06 -10.93
N LEU A 159 9.70 -0.96 -10.29
CA LEU A 159 10.11 0.27 -10.96
C LEU A 159 11.41 0.83 -10.37
N THR A 160 12.08 1.65 -11.16
CA THR A 160 13.08 2.60 -10.71
C THR A 160 12.41 3.89 -10.24
N ASN A 161 13.09 4.72 -9.44
CA ASN A 161 12.56 6.03 -9.04
C ASN A 161 12.19 6.91 -10.25
N LYS A 162 12.93 6.81 -11.36
CA LYS A 162 12.62 7.56 -12.58
C LYS A 162 11.30 7.10 -13.21
N GLU A 163 11.06 5.80 -13.26
CA GLU A 163 9.82 5.24 -13.79
C GLU A 163 8.64 5.59 -12.86
N VAL A 164 8.82 5.54 -11.53
CA VAL A 164 7.80 6.00 -10.56
C VAL A 164 7.42 7.46 -10.82
N SER A 165 8.39 8.36 -11.05
CA SER A 165 8.10 9.77 -11.36
C SER A 165 7.33 9.99 -12.66
N ASN A 166 7.33 9.01 -13.56
CA ASN A 166 6.61 9.10 -14.84
C ASN A 166 5.17 8.56 -14.76
N LEU A 167 4.79 7.86 -13.67
CA LEU A 167 3.45 7.26 -13.53
C LEU A 167 2.34 8.32 -13.46
N ASN A 168 2.61 9.45 -12.84
CA ASN A 168 1.69 10.58 -12.79
C ASN A 168 2.50 11.89 -12.70
N PRO A 169 2.39 12.81 -13.68
CA PRO A 169 3.19 14.04 -13.75
C PRO A 169 2.86 15.06 -12.65
N HIS A 170 1.75 14.90 -11.94
CA HIS A 170 1.33 15.79 -10.86
C HIS A 170 1.92 15.39 -9.49
N PHE A 171 2.55 14.20 -9.41
CA PHE A 171 3.27 13.78 -8.22
C PHE A 171 4.78 13.92 -8.39
N GLU A 172 5.45 14.40 -7.35
CA GLU A 172 6.91 14.39 -7.26
C GLU A 172 7.40 13.50 -6.12
N ILE A 173 8.53 12.81 -6.32
CA ILE A 173 9.14 12.02 -5.26
C ILE A 173 9.86 12.95 -4.29
N ARG A 174 9.29 13.15 -3.11
CA ARG A 174 9.90 13.95 -2.04
C ARG A 174 10.96 13.17 -1.25
N ARG A 175 10.73 11.90 -1.00
CA ARG A 175 11.64 11.01 -0.25
C ARG A 175 11.55 9.58 -0.78
N SER A 176 12.68 8.88 -0.76
CA SER A 176 12.76 7.46 -1.08
C SER A 176 13.63 6.76 -0.04
N PHE A 177 13.17 5.61 0.45
CA PHE A 177 13.85 4.78 1.45
C PHE A 177 14.04 3.37 0.91
N GLY A 178 15.19 2.76 1.19
CA GLY A 178 15.40 1.34 0.95
C GLY A 178 15.21 0.55 2.25
N ILE A 179 14.42 -0.51 2.22
CA ILE A 179 14.15 -1.34 3.41
C ILE A 179 15.09 -2.54 3.48
N LEU A 180 15.61 -3.03 2.35
CA LEU A 180 16.47 -4.22 2.29
C LEU A 180 17.75 -3.92 1.51
N PHE A 181 18.85 -3.69 2.22
CA PHE A 181 20.18 -3.56 1.64
C PHE A 181 21.07 -4.79 1.82
N VAL A 182 20.63 -5.80 2.57
CA VAL A 182 21.45 -6.99 2.81
C VAL A 182 21.30 -7.96 1.66
N PRO A 183 22.39 -8.40 1.00
CA PRO A 183 22.33 -9.54 0.11
C PRO A 183 21.88 -10.75 0.92
N ILE A 184 20.75 -11.34 0.56
CA ILE A 184 20.34 -12.63 1.09
C ILE A 184 21.17 -13.66 0.30
N HIS A 185 22.14 -14.27 0.98
CA HIS A 185 22.89 -15.41 0.45
C HIS A 185 22.03 -16.65 0.55
#